data_dc8d9d7a81b025f3b11b7c11d19fdbd9
#
_entry.id   dc8d9d7a81b025f3b11b7c11d19fdbd9
#
_cell.length_a   1.000
_cell.length_b   1.000
_cell.length_c   1.000
_cell.angle_alpha   90.00
_cell.angle_beta   90.00
_cell.angle_gamma   90.00
#
_symmetry.space_group_name_H-M   'P 1'
#
loop_
_entity.id
_entity.type
_entity.pdbx_description
1 polymer ?
#
loop_
_entity_poly.entity_id
_entity_poly.type
_entity_poly.pdbx_seq_one_letter_code
_entity_poly.pdbx_strand_id
1 'polypeptide(L)'
;KLVLEKGMPILLDLYSKYGIKSTFFYTAYIAKLFPEIVRMAVNNGHEVGSHGKSHIKENGFDIMPYKKQKSHLEYSKKLLEDISGKEVVSFRAPALRVNNDTVKALIETGYTYDSSVASQRFDFFMSFGSIKKFNWLLSPRLPYRVSYDNIFSKGQSPLIEIPLSALGFPYLGSTMRILPQVTRFQRYVLHLESLINRKPIVFDIHPNELIDESNELRTIERRSSNYIQYLLQDVIRSNLKIRNLGNKAILLYEDLLQFYKKRGYNFMRIKDYASILNL
;
A
#
# COMPACT_ATOMS: atom_id res chain seq x y z
N LYS A 1 -10.48 16.46 -2.82
CA LYS A 1 -10.91 17.05 -4.11
C LYS A 1 -9.76 17.02 -5.12
N LEU A 2 -8.57 17.57 -4.81
CA LEU A 2 -7.40 17.59 -5.72
C LEU A 2 -6.98 16.19 -6.22
N VAL A 3 -7.04 15.17 -5.35
CA VAL A 3 -6.73 13.78 -5.77
C VAL A 3 -7.70 13.29 -6.84
N LEU A 4 -9.00 13.57 -6.71
CA LEU A 4 -10.00 13.20 -7.70
C LEU A 4 -9.79 13.97 -9.03
N GLU A 5 -9.52 15.27 -8.95
CA GLU A 5 -9.46 16.16 -10.12
C GLU A 5 -8.11 16.12 -10.85
N LYS A 6 -7.03 15.80 -10.17
CA LYS A 6 -5.67 15.82 -10.73
C LYS A 6 -4.93 14.49 -10.55
N GLY A 7 -4.77 14.02 -9.30
CA GLY A 7 -3.91 12.88 -9.00
C GLY A 7 -4.36 11.57 -9.64
N MET A 8 -5.65 11.27 -9.59
CA MET A 8 -6.20 10.07 -10.23
C MET A 8 -6.14 10.12 -11.76
N PRO A 9 -6.55 11.21 -12.44
CA PRO A 9 -6.36 11.31 -13.89
C PRO A 9 -4.91 11.09 -14.32
N ILE A 10 -3.94 11.77 -13.71
CA ILE A 10 -2.51 11.61 -14.03
C ILE A 10 -2.08 10.13 -13.87
N LEU A 11 -2.47 9.48 -12.79
CA LEU A 11 -2.10 8.09 -12.53
C LEU A 11 -2.74 7.14 -13.55
N LEU A 12 -4.01 7.35 -13.88
CA LEU A 12 -4.75 6.54 -14.86
C LEU A 12 -4.20 6.73 -16.28
N ASP A 13 -3.80 7.94 -16.65
CA ASP A 13 -3.16 8.23 -17.94
C ASP A 13 -1.81 7.51 -18.07
N LEU A 14 -0.99 7.52 -17.00
CA LEU A 14 0.24 6.74 -16.96
C LEU A 14 -0.04 5.23 -17.09
N TYR A 15 -1.04 4.72 -16.40
CA TYR A 15 -1.40 3.30 -16.49
C TYR A 15 -1.93 2.93 -17.87
N SER A 16 -2.74 3.78 -18.47
CA SER A 16 -3.21 3.60 -19.86
C SER A 16 -2.04 3.59 -20.85
N LYS A 17 -1.12 4.56 -20.74
CA LYS A 17 0.08 4.68 -21.58
C LYS A 17 0.94 3.42 -21.58
N TYR A 18 1.07 2.75 -20.44
CA TYR A 18 1.91 1.55 -20.28
C TYR A 18 1.12 0.23 -20.30
N GLY A 19 -0.20 0.26 -20.50
CA GLY A 19 -1.06 -0.93 -20.52
C GLY A 19 -1.11 -1.62 -19.14
N ILE A 20 -1.08 -0.84 -18.05
CA ILE A 20 -1.02 -1.35 -16.68
C ILE A 20 -2.43 -1.57 -16.14
N LYS A 21 -2.65 -2.74 -15.53
CA LYS A 21 -3.78 -2.99 -14.64
C LYS A 21 -3.25 -3.19 -13.22
N SER A 22 -3.90 -2.55 -12.25
CA SER A 22 -3.45 -2.54 -10.86
C SER A 22 -4.63 -2.68 -9.89
N THR A 23 -4.33 -2.83 -8.61
CA THR A 23 -5.32 -2.82 -7.52
C THR A 23 -5.26 -1.49 -6.80
N PHE A 24 -6.39 -0.80 -6.72
CA PHE A 24 -6.56 0.44 -5.96
C PHE A 24 -7.21 0.14 -4.61
N PHE A 25 -6.53 0.46 -3.53
CA PHE A 25 -7.05 0.29 -2.18
C PHE A 25 -7.68 1.58 -1.66
N TYR A 26 -8.97 1.56 -1.41
CA TYR A 26 -9.73 2.71 -0.92
C TYR A 26 -10.16 2.54 0.53
N THR A 27 -10.00 3.59 1.34
CA THR A 27 -10.69 3.64 2.62
C THR A 27 -12.18 3.91 2.38
N ALA A 28 -13.04 3.31 3.20
CA ALA A 28 -14.47 3.56 3.13
C ALA A 28 -14.82 5.05 3.31
N TYR A 29 -14.03 5.77 4.13
CA TYR A 29 -14.19 7.21 4.33
C TYR A 29 -14.06 7.99 3.01
N ILE A 30 -13.00 7.75 2.24
CA ILE A 30 -12.77 8.42 0.95
C ILE A 30 -13.79 7.97 -0.09
N ALA A 31 -14.12 6.68 -0.15
CA ALA A 31 -15.09 6.14 -1.07
C ALA A 31 -16.51 6.72 -0.84
N LYS A 32 -16.88 6.95 0.43
CA LYS A 32 -18.15 7.58 0.78
C LYS A 32 -18.22 9.05 0.37
N LEU A 33 -17.13 9.80 0.56
CA LEU A 33 -17.06 11.22 0.22
C LEU A 33 -16.95 11.48 -1.29
N PHE A 34 -16.24 10.61 -2.00
CA PHE A 34 -15.92 10.74 -3.41
C PHE A 34 -16.10 9.39 -4.14
N PRO A 35 -17.35 8.90 -4.30
CA PRO A 35 -17.58 7.60 -4.94
C PRO A 35 -17.09 7.55 -6.40
N GLU A 36 -16.95 8.70 -7.05
CA GLU A 36 -16.42 8.82 -8.41
C GLU A 36 -14.97 8.27 -8.52
N ILE A 37 -14.17 8.44 -7.46
CA ILE A 37 -12.76 7.97 -7.49
C ILE A 37 -12.68 6.43 -7.60
N VAL A 38 -13.64 5.72 -6.99
CA VAL A 38 -13.76 4.26 -7.09
C VAL A 38 -14.22 3.87 -8.50
N ARG A 39 -15.26 4.57 -9.02
CA ARG A 39 -15.78 4.31 -10.38
C ARG A 39 -14.72 4.57 -11.46
N MET A 40 -13.87 5.60 -11.30
CA MET A 40 -12.76 5.86 -12.22
C MET A 40 -11.83 4.64 -12.33
N ALA A 41 -11.47 4.01 -11.22
CA ALA A 41 -10.64 2.81 -11.23
C ALA A 41 -11.34 1.63 -11.95
N VAL A 42 -12.61 1.37 -11.62
CA VAL A 42 -13.40 0.31 -12.26
C VAL A 42 -13.52 0.51 -13.75
N ASN A 43 -13.89 1.72 -14.20
CA ASN A 43 -14.09 2.04 -15.61
C ASN A 43 -12.80 1.91 -16.45
N ASN A 44 -11.64 2.05 -15.81
CA ASN A 44 -10.35 1.83 -16.41
C ASN A 44 -9.84 0.37 -16.27
N GLY A 45 -10.69 -0.55 -15.77
CA GLY A 45 -10.40 -1.98 -15.67
C GLY A 45 -9.45 -2.36 -14.54
N HIS A 46 -9.29 -1.49 -13.55
CA HIS A 46 -8.51 -1.78 -12.34
C HIS A 46 -9.33 -2.55 -11.30
N GLU A 47 -8.67 -3.19 -10.37
CA GLU A 47 -9.29 -3.82 -9.23
C GLU A 47 -9.52 -2.79 -8.12
N VAL A 48 -10.63 -2.91 -7.41
CA VAL A 48 -10.94 -2.19 -6.18
C VAL A 48 -10.67 -3.11 -5.00
N GLY A 49 -9.76 -2.70 -4.13
CA GLY A 49 -9.47 -3.34 -2.86
C GLY A 49 -9.85 -2.43 -1.69
N SER A 50 -9.98 -3.03 -0.52
CA SER A 50 -10.29 -2.32 0.73
C SER A 50 -9.04 -1.85 1.45
N HIS A 51 -9.05 -0.59 1.91
CA HIS A 51 -8.04 -0.02 2.79
C HIS A 51 -8.62 0.27 4.19
N GLY A 52 -9.59 -0.54 4.61
CA GLY A 52 -10.30 -0.35 5.87
C GLY A 52 -11.17 0.90 5.90
N LYS A 53 -11.59 1.30 7.11
CA LYS A 53 -12.54 2.40 7.27
C LYS A 53 -11.90 3.77 7.06
N SER A 54 -10.72 4.02 7.64
CA SER A 54 -10.02 5.31 7.54
C SER A 54 -8.56 5.20 7.98
N HIS A 55 -7.77 6.26 7.73
CA HIS A 55 -6.37 6.39 8.14
C HIS A 55 -6.16 6.99 9.53
N ILE A 56 -7.19 7.23 10.31
CA ILE A 56 -7.03 7.78 11.67
C ILE A 56 -6.33 6.76 12.58
N LYS A 57 -5.53 7.27 13.51
CA LYS A 57 -4.63 6.45 14.35
C LYS A 57 -5.38 5.37 15.14
N GLU A 58 -6.55 5.71 15.64
CA GLU A 58 -7.45 4.86 16.45
C GLU A 58 -8.07 3.71 15.67
N ASN A 59 -8.03 3.77 14.34
CA ASN A 59 -8.51 2.74 13.42
C ASN A 59 -7.37 1.88 12.84
N GLY A 60 -6.19 1.90 13.46
CA GLY A 60 -5.10 0.99 13.07
C GLY A 60 -5.41 -0.44 13.48
N PHE A 61 -5.27 -1.40 12.55
CA PHE A 61 -5.56 -2.80 12.79
C PHE A 61 -4.61 -3.45 13.82
N ASP A 62 -3.46 -2.85 14.09
CA ASP A 62 -2.53 -3.30 15.13
C ASP A 62 -3.00 -3.03 16.58
N ILE A 63 -3.92 -2.08 16.76
CA ILE A 63 -4.43 -1.69 18.08
C ILE A 63 -5.92 -1.96 18.27
N MET A 64 -6.68 -2.15 17.18
CA MET A 64 -8.11 -2.45 17.27
C MET A 64 -8.34 -3.88 17.77
N PRO A 65 -9.32 -4.10 18.67
CA PRO A 65 -9.75 -5.44 19.02
C PRO A 65 -10.50 -6.11 17.85
N TYR A 66 -10.49 -7.42 17.78
CA TYR A 66 -11.08 -8.23 16.71
C TYR A 66 -12.49 -7.79 16.29
N LYS A 67 -13.43 -7.61 17.23
CA LYS A 67 -14.81 -7.19 16.92
C LYS A 67 -14.88 -5.88 16.15
N LYS A 68 -14.01 -4.91 16.49
CA LYS A 68 -13.93 -3.62 15.81
C LYS A 68 -13.30 -3.77 14.43
N GLN A 69 -12.26 -4.59 14.30
CA GLN A 69 -11.66 -4.89 12.98
C GLN A 69 -12.71 -5.50 12.04
N LYS A 70 -13.42 -6.54 12.49
CA LYS A 70 -14.48 -7.20 11.72
C LYS A 70 -15.55 -6.20 11.24
N SER A 71 -16.11 -5.41 12.15
CA SER A 71 -17.12 -4.39 11.78
C SER A 71 -16.60 -3.36 10.78
N HIS A 72 -15.34 -2.93 10.89
CA HIS A 72 -14.74 -2.01 9.91
C HIS A 72 -14.55 -2.65 8.54
N LEU A 73 -14.16 -3.92 8.50
CA LEU A 73 -13.97 -4.69 7.26
C LEU A 73 -15.31 -4.93 6.55
N GLU A 74 -16.33 -5.39 7.28
CA GLU A 74 -17.69 -5.60 6.75
C GLU A 74 -18.25 -4.30 6.15
N TYR A 75 -18.18 -3.19 6.90
CA TYR A 75 -18.64 -1.89 6.44
C TYR A 75 -17.89 -1.43 5.18
N SER A 76 -16.56 -1.57 5.18
CA SER A 76 -15.73 -1.12 4.07
C SER A 76 -15.95 -1.95 2.81
N LYS A 77 -16.05 -3.28 2.96
CA LYS A 77 -16.34 -4.21 1.86
C LYS A 77 -17.67 -3.88 1.22
N LYS A 78 -18.74 -3.86 2.03
CA LYS A 78 -20.09 -3.56 1.54
C LYS A 78 -20.15 -2.23 0.79
N LEU A 79 -19.61 -1.15 1.36
CA LEU A 79 -19.63 0.17 0.73
C LEU A 79 -18.89 0.19 -0.61
N LEU A 80 -17.72 -0.45 -0.67
CA LEU A 80 -16.91 -0.50 -1.90
C LEU A 80 -17.58 -1.36 -2.98
N GLU A 81 -18.24 -2.47 -2.60
CA GLU A 81 -19.02 -3.30 -3.50
C GLU A 81 -20.25 -2.57 -4.04
N ASP A 82 -20.98 -1.85 -3.18
CA ASP A 82 -22.14 -1.04 -3.56
C ASP A 82 -21.75 0.06 -4.58
N ILE A 83 -20.56 0.67 -4.44
CA ILE A 83 -20.09 1.73 -5.35
C ILE A 83 -19.52 1.17 -6.65
N SER A 84 -18.72 0.10 -6.55
CA SER A 84 -17.95 -0.47 -7.68
C SER A 84 -18.78 -1.42 -8.54
N GLY A 85 -19.85 -2.01 -8.00
CA GLY A 85 -20.57 -3.11 -8.62
C GLY A 85 -19.71 -4.38 -8.81
N LYS A 86 -18.63 -4.51 -8.05
CA LYS A 86 -17.67 -5.62 -8.14
C LYS A 86 -17.40 -6.18 -6.75
N GLU A 87 -17.14 -7.48 -6.69
CA GLU A 87 -16.69 -8.13 -5.46
C GLU A 87 -15.33 -7.58 -5.02
N VAL A 88 -15.18 -7.30 -3.70
CA VAL A 88 -13.97 -6.77 -3.09
C VAL A 88 -13.32 -7.84 -2.23
N VAL A 89 -12.30 -8.49 -2.76
CA VAL A 89 -11.61 -9.64 -2.15
C VAL A 89 -10.20 -9.32 -1.64
N SER A 90 -9.65 -8.17 -2.05
CA SER A 90 -8.29 -7.75 -1.70
C SER A 90 -8.31 -6.68 -0.61
N PHE A 91 -7.39 -6.81 0.34
CA PHE A 91 -7.22 -5.88 1.46
C PHE A 91 -5.77 -5.39 1.57
N ARG A 92 -5.60 -4.16 2.04
CA ARG A 92 -4.33 -3.61 2.53
C ARG A 92 -4.60 -2.74 3.74
N ALA A 93 -3.94 -3.02 4.85
CA ALA A 93 -4.14 -2.26 6.09
C ALA A 93 -3.60 -0.84 5.98
N PRO A 94 -4.33 0.18 6.50
CA PRO A 94 -3.83 1.54 6.63
C PRO A 94 -2.47 1.57 7.34
N ALA A 95 -1.49 2.25 6.72
CA ALA A 95 -0.11 2.32 7.16
C ALA A 95 0.56 0.95 7.40
N LEU A 96 0.05 -0.14 6.79
CA LEU A 96 0.52 -1.52 6.93
C LEU A 96 0.48 -1.99 8.40
N ARG A 97 -0.47 -1.51 9.19
CA ARG A 97 -0.61 -1.81 10.62
C ARG A 97 -1.57 -2.96 10.79
N VAL A 98 -1.07 -4.12 11.21
CA VAL A 98 -1.84 -5.37 11.41
C VAL A 98 -1.43 -6.05 12.71
N ASN A 99 -2.29 -6.92 13.21
CA ASN A 99 -2.01 -7.85 14.30
C ASN A 99 -2.59 -9.25 13.96
N ASN A 100 -2.48 -10.20 14.88
CA ASN A 100 -2.92 -11.56 14.62
C ASN A 100 -4.45 -11.69 14.50
N ASP A 101 -5.23 -10.83 15.17
CA ASP A 101 -6.69 -10.78 15.04
C ASP A 101 -7.12 -10.41 13.61
N THR A 102 -6.26 -9.73 12.86
CA THR A 102 -6.54 -9.30 11.48
C THR A 102 -6.77 -10.49 10.56
N VAL A 103 -6.05 -11.60 10.74
CA VAL A 103 -6.23 -12.82 9.94
C VAL A 103 -7.65 -13.34 10.04
N LYS A 104 -8.11 -13.56 11.27
CA LYS A 104 -9.46 -14.05 11.52
C LYS A 104 -10.53 -13.09 11.01
N ALA A 105 -10.33 -11.79 11.25
CA ALA A 105 -11.28 -10.77 10.80
C ALA A 105 -11.40 -10.72 9.27
N LEU A 106 -10.29 -10.83 8.53
CA LEU A 106 -10.29 -10.86 7.06
C LEU A 106 -10.99 -12.10 6.51
N ILE A 107 -10.67 -13.28 7.05
CA ILE A 107 -11.29 -14.54 6.60
C ILE A 107 -12.81 -14.51 6.82
N GLU A 108 -13.25 -14.13 8.02
CA GLU A 108 -14.68 -14.12 8.36
C GLU A 108 -15.49 -13.05 7.61
N THR A 109 -14.84 -12.04 7.08
CA THR A 109 -15.47 -10.98 6.27
C THR A 109 -15.31 -11.22 4.77
N GLY A 110 -14.81 -12.40 4.38
CA GLY A 110 -14.74 -12.84 2.98
C GLY A 110 -13.66 -12.14 2.15
N TYR A 111 -12.56 -11.69 2.79
CA TYR A 111 -11.35 -11.31 2.05
C TYR A 111 -10.49 -12.54 1.80
N THR A 112 -9.93 -12.63 0.61
CA THR A 112 -9.09 -13.76 0.18
C THR A 112 -7.62 -13.36 0.08
N TYR A 113 -7.34 -12.08 -0.23
CA TYR A 113 -6.00 -11.57 -0.47
C TYR A 113 -5.69 -10.41 0.48
N ASP A 114 -4.51 -10.48 1.09
CA ASP A 114 -3.95 -9.39 1.88
C ASP A 114 -2.61 -8.94 1.28
N SER A 115 -2.29 -7.67 1.42
CA SER A 115 -1.00 -7.10 1.02
C SER A 115 -0.54 -6.06 2.05
N SER A 116 -0.57 -6.47 3.31
CA SER A 116 -0.27 -5.58 4.45
C SER A 116 1.13 -5.80 5.04
N VAL A 117 1.81 -6.89 4.68
CA VAL A 117 3.14 -7.22 5.21
C VAL A 117 4.22 -6.67 4.28
N ALA A 118 5.11 -5.83 4.81
CA ALA A 118 6.29 -5.35 4.10
C ALA A 118 7.53 -6.15 4.55
N SER A 119 7.75 -7.32 3.94
CA SER A 119 8.79 -8.25 4.35
C SER A 119 10.19 -7.65 4.25
N GLN A 120 11.00 -7.78 5.31
CA GLN A 120 12.34 -7.22 5.46
C GLN A 120 12.41 -5.68 5.51
N ARG A 121 11.35 -5.04 5.94
CA ARG A 121 11.36 -3.62 6.26
C ARG A 121 11.92 -3.41 7.67
N PHE A 122 12.87 -2.47 7.82
CA PHE A 122 13.43 -2.10 9.12
C PHE A 122 13.67 -0.58 9.30
N ASP A 123 12.92 0.24 8.60
CA ASP A 123 12.98 1.71 8.68
C ASP A 123 12.40 2.26 9.99
N PHE A 124 12.90 1.80 11.13
CA PHE A 124 12.39 2.05 12.48
C PHE A 124 12.16 3.53 12.80
N PHE A 125 12.93 4.43 12.19
CA PHE A 125 12.87 5.86 12.47
C PHE A 125 11.81 6.61 11.66
N MET A 126 11.43 6.11 10.50
CA MET A 126 10.51 6.80 9.58
C MET A 126 9.05 6.35 9.69
N SER A 127 8.79 5.24 10.33
CA SER A 127 7.45 4.73 10.56
C SER A 127 7.09 4.81 12.03
N PHE A 128 5.85 5.22 12.35
CA PHE A 128 5.34 5.31 13.72
C PHE A 128 5.65 4.04 14.51
N GLY A 129 6.65 4.14 15.41
CA GLY A 129 7.31 3.06 16.08
C GLY A 129 6.38 2.09 16.82
N SER A 130 6.31 0.90 16.32
CA SER A 130 5.88 -0.25 17.08
C SER A 130 7.02 -1.26 17.06
N ILE A 131 7.45 -1.72 18.24
CA ILE A 131 8.43 -2.80 18.44
C ILE A 131 7.99 -4.08 17.71
N LYS A 132 6.69 -4.25 17.45
CA LYS A 132 6.10 -5.37 16.69
C LYS A 132 6.57 -5.48 15.24
N LYS A 133 7.28 -4.47 14.70
CA LYS A 133 7.82 -4.48 13.33
C LYS A 133 9.01 -5.42 13.12
N PHE A 134 9.61 -5.98 14.17
CA PHE A 134 10.60 -7.04 14.05
C PHE A 134 10.04 -8.28 13.32
N ASN A 135 8.74 -8.55 13.46
CA ASN A 135 8.10 -9.66 12.74
C ASN A 135 8.20 -9.51 11.21
N TRP A 136 8.32 -8.29 10.68
CA TRP A 136 8.51 -8.06 9.25
C TRP A 136 9.87 -8.52 8.73
N LEU A 137 10.90 -8.54 9.55
CA LEU A 137 12.24 -9.02 9.16
C LEU A 137 12.24 -10.52 8.87
N LEU A 138 11.42 -11.27 9.59
CA LEU A 138 11.32 -12.72 9.49
C LEU A 138 10.17 -13.19 8.60
N SER A 139 9.29 -12.29 8.17
CA SER A 139 8.16 -12.65 7.33
C SER A 139 8.58 -13.12 5.94
N PRO A 140 7.85 -14.07 5.34
CA PRO A 140 8.16 -14.58 4.01
C PRO A 140 8.16 -13.47 2.95
N ARG A 141 9.08 -13.53 2.00
CA ARG A 141 9.18 -12.56 0.89
C ARG A 141 8.34 -12.96 -0.33
N LEU A 142 8.11 -14.25 -0.52
CA LEU A 142 7.22 -14.79 -1.54
C LEU A 142 5.78 -14.79 -1.03
N PRO A 143 4.77 -14.73 -1.91
CA PRO A 143 3.38 -14.93 -1.51
C PRO A 143 3.19 -16.24 -0.74
N TYR A 144 2.29 -16.23 0.25
CA TYR A 144 2.08 -17.39 1.11
C TYR A 144 0.65 -17.44 1.66
N ARG A 145 0.16 -18.67 1.93
CA ARG A 145 -1.00 -18.84 2.80
C ARG A 145 -0.62 -18.45 4.21
N VAL A 146 -1.44 -17.64 4.83
CA VAL A 146 -1.18 -17.10 6.18
C VAL A 146 -1.49 -18.16 7.25
N SER A 147 -0.73 -18.16 8.36
CA SER A 147 -1.12 -18.92 9.56
C SER A 147 -2.34 -18.27 10.21
N TYR A 148 -3.25 -19.08 10.77
CA TYR A 148 -4.41 -18.57 11.51
C TYR A 148 -4.02 -17.70 12.72
N ASP A 149 -2.86 -17.98 13.32
CA ASP A 149 -2.41 -17.35 14.56
C ASP A 149 -1.35 -16.26 14.35
N ASN A 150 -0.79 -16.16 13.14
CA ASN A 150 0.30 -15.22 12.89
C ASN A 150 0.32 -14.77 11.42
N ILE A 151 -0.06 -13.52 11.17
CA ILE A 151 -0.10 -12.94 9.83
C ILE A 151 1.28 -12.90 9.16
N PHE A 152 2.36 -12.94 9.91
CA PHE A 152 3.74 -12.86 9.43
C PHE A 152 4.35 -14.23 9.12
N SER A 153 3.61 -15.31 9.22
CA SER A 153 4.11 -16.68 9.00
C SER A 153 3.25 -17.48 8.05
N LYS A 154 3.90 -18.43 7.36
CA LYS A 154 3.21 -19.41 6.51
C LYS A 154 2.33 -20.33 7.34
N GLY A 155 1.19 -20.72 6.79
CA GLY A 155 0.23 -21.65 7.38
C GLY A 155 -0.74 -22.22 6.36
N GLN A 156 -1.95 -22.56 6.83
CA GLN A 156 -2.95 -23.28 6.04
C GLN A 156 -4.29 -22.51 5.95
N SER A 157 -4.32 -21.23 6.32
CA SER A 157 -5.56 -20.46 6.19
C SER A 157 -5.92 -20.21 4.72
N PRO A 158 -7.19 -19.91 4.41
CA PRO A 158 -7.57 -19.54 3.04
C PRO A 158 -7.06 -18.17 2.61
N LEU A 159 -6.56 -17.34 3.55
CA LEU A 159 -6.01 -16.01 3.28
C LEU A 159 -4.61 -16.11 2.67
N ILE A 160 -4.40 -15.42 1.56
CA ILE A 160 -3.11 -15.33 0.88
C ILE A 160 -2.54 -13.92 1.09
N GLU A 161 -1.34 -13.86 1.69
CA GLU A 161 -0.54 -12.64 1.76
C GLU A 161 0.32 -12.51 0.50
N ILE A 162 0.23 -11.33 -0.13
CA ILE A 162 1.10 -10.90 -1.23
C ILE A 162 1.94 -9.73 -0.71
N PRO A 163 3.15 -10.01 -0.18
CA PRO A 163 3.92 -9.01 0.53
C PRO A 163 4.30 -7.82 -0.32
N LEU A 164 4.17 -6.62 0.25
CA LEU A 164 4.75 -5.43 -0.32
C LEU A 164 6.28 -5.59 -0.39
N SER A 165 6.87 -5.25 -1.53
CA SER A 165 8.32 -5.37 -1.68
C SER A 165 9.04 -4.39 -0.76
N ALA A 166 10.10 -4.88 -0.11
CA ALA A 166 10.98 -4.07 0.71
C ALA A 166 12.40 -4.62 0.67
N LEU A 167 13.38 -3.74 0.87
CA LEU A 167 14.77 -4.06 1.10
C LEU A 167 15.33 -2.98 2.04
N GLY A 168 15.23 -3.20 3.34
CA GLY A 168 15.44 -2.19 4.36
C GLY A 168 14.29 -1.17 4.39
N PHE A 169 14.17 -0.38 3.35
CA PHE A 169 13.03 0.53 3.15
C PHE A 169 11.91 -0.14 2.36
N PRO A 170 10.65 0.23 2.61
CA PRO A 170 9.53 -0.26 1.81
C PRO A 170 9.59 0.33 0.39
N TYR A 171 9.20 -0.46 -0.59
CA TYR A 171 9.22 -0.08 -2.01
C TYR A 171 7.94 0.69 -2.35
N LEU A 172 7.96 2.00 -2.06
CA LEU A 172 6.80 2.90 -2.12
C LEU A 172 7.13 4.18 -2.88
N GLY A 173 6.09 4.88 -3.32
CA GLY A 173 6.18 6.22 -3.90
C GLY A 173 6.89 7.23 -2.99
N SER A 174 6.59 7.22 -1.69
CA SER A 174 7.30 8.09 -0.74
C SER A 174 8.80 7.78 -0.62
N THR A 175 9.21 6.51 -0.58
CA THR A 175 10.63 6.13 -0.61
C THR A 175 11.27 6.58 -1.92
N MET A 176 10.60 6.38 -3.05
CA MET A 176 11.04 6.79 -4.37
C MET A 176 11.29 8.30 -4.45
N ARG A 177 10.39 9.12 -3.91
CA ARG A 177 10.51 10.58 -3.95
C ARG A 177 11.59 11.10 -2.99
N ILE A 178 11.64 10.53 -1.78
CA ILE A 178 12.54 11.00 -0.71
C ILE A 178 13.97 10.52 -0.99
N LEU A 179 14.14 9.26 -1.38
CA LEU A 179 15.40 8.56 -1.57
C LEU A 179 15.48 7.88 -2.95
N PRO A 180 15.47 8.63 -4.07
CA PRO A 180 15.37 8.06 -5.41
C PRO A 180 16.52 7.09 -5.74
N GLN A 181 17.73 7.32 -5.23
CA GLN A 181 18.86 6.41 -5.45
C GLN A 181 18.66 5.08 -4.72
N VAL A 182 18.08 5.09 -3.52
CA VAL A 182 17.73 3.85 -2.79
C VAL A 182 16.70 3.05 -3.59
N THR A 183 15.67 3.70 -4.11
CA THR A 183 14.66 3.02 -4.94
C THR A 183 15.25 2.49 -6.25
N ARG A 184 16.20 3.22 -6.88
CA ARG A 184 16.93 2.72 -8.04
C ARG A 184 17.78 1.48 -7.72
N PHE A 185 18.45 1.46 -6.59
CA PHE A 185 19.16 0.27 -6.12
C PHE A 185 18.20 -0.90 -5.82
N GLN A 186 17.11 -0.63 -5.07
CA GLN A 186 16.10 -1.63 -4.74
C GLN A 186 15.53 -2.30 -5.99
N ARG A 187 15.20 -1.55 -7.05
CA ARG A 187 14.61 -2.12 -8.27
C ARG A 187 15.52 -3.13 -8.96
N TYR A 188 16.85 -2.92 -8.94
CA TYR A 188 17.81 -3.89 -9.49
C TYR A 188 17.89 -5.16 -8.64
N VAL A 189 17.95 -5.02 -7.33
CA VAL A 189 17.99 -6.17 -6.41
C VAL A 189 16.70 -6.97 -6.50
N LEU A 190 15.55 -6.29 -6.48
CA LEU A 190 14.23 -6.93 -6.61
C LEU A 190 14.05 -7.60 -7.98
N HIS A 191 14.59 -7.01 -9.04
CA HIS A 191 14.62 -7.62 -10.35
C HIS A 191 15.43 -8.91 -10.37
N LEU A 192 16.65 -8.91 -9.83
CA LEU A 192 17.48 -10.13 -9.70
C LEU A 192 16.78 -11.20 -8.86
N GLU A 193 16.20 -10.82 -7.72
CA GLU A 193 15.42 -11.73 -6.89
C GLU A 193 14.25 -12.35 -7.66
N SER A 194 13.54 -11.54 -8.45
CA SER A 194 12.44 -12.01 -9.29
C SER A 194 12.87 -12.99 -10.38
N LEU A 195 14.05 -12.80 -10.98
CA LEU A 195 14.62 -13.72 -11.97
C LEU A 195 14.96 -15.08 -11.34
N ILE A 196 15.44 -15.11 -10.11
CA ILE A 196 15.86 -16.32 -9.42
C ILE A 196 14.66 -17.15 -8.93
N ASN A 197 13.69 -16.51 -8.28
CA ASN A 197 12.63 -17.21 -7.56
C ASN A 197 11.21 -16.86 -8.00
N ARG A 198 11.05 -16.10 -9.10
CA ARG A 198 9.77 -15.63 -9.65
C ARG A 198 8.94 -14.80 -8.66
N LYS A 199 9.61 -14.15 -7.70
CA LYS A 199 8.93 -13.30 -6.74
C LYS A 199 8.24 -12.12 -7.45
N PRO A 200 6.98 -11.82 -7.11
CA PRO A 200 6.32 -10.62 -7.59
C PRO A 200 6.97 -9.37 -6.99
N ILE A 201 7.02 -8.30 -7.77
CA ILE A 201 7.47 -7.01 -7.30
C ILE A 201 6.24 -6.15 -7.05
N VAL A 202 5.95 -5.89 -5.78
CA VAL A 202 4.81 -5.10 -5.34
C VAL A 202 5.31 -3.70 -4.96
N PHE A 203 4.86 -2.69 -5.71
CA PHE A 203 5.12 -1.27 -5.46
C PHE A 203 3.82 -0.57 -5.08
N ASP A 204 3.88 0.34 -4.13
CA ASP A 204 2.72 1.12 -3.69
C ASP A 204 2.95 2.60 -3.95
N ILE A 205 1.93 3.29 -4.49
CA ILE A 205 1.96 4.73 -4.76
C ILE A 205 0.61 5.36 -4.47
N HIS A 206 0.62 6.57 -3.94
CA HIS A 206 -0.58 7.33 -3.70
C HIS A 206 -0.77 8.40 -4.78
N PRO A 207 -1.98 8.57 -5.32
CA PRO A 207 -2.24 9.58 -6.36
C PRO A 207 -1.90 11.02 -5.94
N ASN A 208 -1.98 11.34 -4.63
CA ASN A 208 -1.59 12.67 -4.12
C ASN A 208 -0.09 12.95 -4.25
N GLU A 209 0.74 11.93 -4.41
CA GLU A 209 2.18 12.12 -4.63
C GLU A 209 2.49 12.74 -6.01
N LEU A 210 1.57 12.61 -6.95
CA LEU A 210 1.66 13.14 -8.30
C LEU A 210 1.17 14.60 -8.43
N ILE A 211 0.73 15.19 -7.33
CA ILE A 211 0.27 16.58 -7.23
C ILE A 211 1.34 17.42 -6.54
N ASP A 212 1.69 18.56 -7.10
CA ASP A 212 2.62 19.48 -6.45
C ASP A 212 1.88 20.39 -5.45
N GLU A 213 1.97 20.01 -4.19
CA GLU A 213 1.46 20.80 -3.06
C GLU A 213 2.63 21.39 -2.23
N SER A 214 3.83 21.50 -2.81
CA SER A 214 5.02 21.97 -2.08
C SER A 214 4.93 23.39 -1.60
N ASN A 215 4.15 24.23 -2.29
CA ASN A 215 3.96 25.65 -1.97
C ASN A 215 2.77 25.95 -1.04
N GLU A 216 2.01 24.92 -0.63
CA GLU A 216 0.91 25.14 0.30
C GLU A 216 1.42 25.44 1.71
N LEU A 217 0.79 26.41 2.37
CA LEU A 217 1.07 26.76 3.75
C LEU A 217 0.78 25.57 4.67
N ARG A 218 1.81 25.07 5.35
CA ARG A 218 1.68 23.94 6.27
C ARG A 218 2.02 24.36 7.68
N THR A 219 1.10 24.12 8.58
CA THR A 219 1.37 24.17 10.02
C THR A 219 1.98 22.85 10.47
N ILE A 220 3.18 22.91 11.04
CA ILE A 220 3.81 21.73 11.66
C ILE A 220 3.29 21.61 13.09
N GLU A 221 2.31 20.76 13.30
CA GLU A 221 1.82 20.47 14.64
C GLU A 221 2.88 19.70 15.43
N ARG A 222 3.25 20.24 16.58
CA ARG A 222 4.15 19.57 17.52
C ARG A 222 3.41 18.42 18.21
N ARG A 223 3.79 17.17 17.89
CA ARG A 223 3.19 15.95 18.45
C ARG A 223 3.97 15.36 19.60
N SER A 224 5.25 15.71 19.70
CA SER A 224 6.14 15.18 20.73
C SER A 224 6.53 16.26 21.75
N SER A 225 6.51 15.89 23.03
CA SER A 225 7.02 16.72 24.12
C SER A 225 8.55 16.86 24.09
N ASN A 226 9.26 15.83 23.61
CA ASN A 226 10.71 15.84 23.49
C ASN A 226 11.15 16.62 22.25
N TYR A 227 12.09 17.57 22.42
CA TYR A 227 12.57 18.45 21.35
C TYR A 227 13.27 17.67 20.20
N ILE A 228 14.05 16.66 20.52
CA ILE A 228 14.74 15.83 19.52
C ILE A 228 13.72 15.03 18.71
N GLN A 229 12.71 14.45 19.37
CA GLN A 229 11.64 13.75 18.69
C GLN A 229 10.78 14.70 17.83
N TYR A 230 10.53 15.90 18.31
CA TYR A 230 9.85 16.94 17.51
C TYR A 230 10.65 17.26 16.24
N LEU A 231 11.95 17.50 16.33
CA LEU A 231 12.78 17.75 15.15
C LEU A 231 12.77 16.58 14.17
N LEU A 232 12.95 15.34 14.63
CA LEU A 232 13.05 14.16 13.78
C LEU A 232 11.70 13.73 13.22
N GLN A 233 10.66 13.70 14.05
CA GLN A 233 9.37 13.11 13.68
C GLN A 233 8.38 14.13 13.10
N ASP A 234 8.47 15.39 13.49
CA ASP A 234 7.55 16.42 13.04
C ASP A 234 8.19 17.31 11.97
N VAL A 235 9.33 17.93 12.23
CA VAL A 235 9.95 18.91 11.30
C VAL A 235 10.59 18.21 10.08
N ILE A 236 11.53 17.30 10.30
CA ILE A 236 12.25 16.62 9.20
C ILE A 236 11.27 15.80 8.38
N ARG A 237 10.37 15.05 9.02
CA ARG A 237 9.36 14.27 8.32
C ARG A 237 8.40 15.14 7.50
N SER A 238 7.97 16.30 8.00
CA SER A 238 7.11 17.21 7.27
C SER A 238 7.80 17.72 6.01
N ASN A 239 9.07 18.11 6.11
CA ASN A 239 9.87 18.55 4.98
C ASN A 239 10.12 17.41 3.95
N LEU A 240 10.36 16.18 4.43
CA LEU A 240 10.53 15.02 3.54
C LEU A 240 9.25 14.67 2.80
N LYS A 241 8.07 14.87 3.39
CA LYS A 241 6.79 14.56 2.75
C LYS A 241 6.54 15.35 1.47
N ILE A 242 7.02 16.59 1.38
CA ILE A 242 6.85 17.46 0.20
C ILE A 242 7.96 17.30 -0.84
N ARG A 243 8.99 16.51 -0.53
CA ARG A 243 10.13 16.34 -1.43
C ARG A 243 9.73 15.64 -2.71
N ASN A 244 10.09 16.25 -3.85
CA ASN A 244 9.87 15.70 -5.19
C ASN A 244 8.42 15.30 -5.48
N LEU A 245 7.43 16.08 -5.05
CA LEU A 245 6.02 15.95 -5.43
C LEU A 245 5.79 16.40 -6.90
N GLY A 246 4.60 16.10 -7.42
CA GLY A 246 4.16 16.56 -8.75
C GLY A 246 5.00 16.01 -9.89
N ASN A 247 5.44 16.88 -10.80
CA ASN A 247 6.17 16.49 -12.00
C ASN A 247 7.43 15.65 -11.71
N LYS A 248 8.14 15.93 -10.61
CA LYS A 248 9.30 15.13 -10.21
C LYS A 248 8.90 13.71 -9.81
N ALA A 249 7.80 13.55 -9.10
CA ALA A 249 7.26 12.22 -8.76
C ALA A 249 6.81 11.47 -10.02
N ILE A 250 6.15 12.15 -10.95
CA ILE A 250 5.70 11.58 -12.23
C ILE A 250 6.90 11.03 -13.01
N LEU A 251 7.95 11.81 -13.18
CA LEU A 251 9.17 11.38 -13.91
C LEU A 251 9.87 10.19 -13.23
N LEU A 252 9.98 10.21 -11.90
CA LEU A 252 10.57 9.09 -11.13
C LEU A 252 9.74 7.82 -11.26
N TYR A 253 8.42 7.95 -11.20
CA TYR A 253 7.52 6.82 -11.33
C TYR A 253 7.51 6.27 -12.76
N GLU A 254 7.51 7.13 -13.74
CA GLU A 254 7.60 6.73 -15.14
C GLU A 254 8.92 6.00 -15.47
N ASP A 255 10.06 6.47 -14.94
CA ASP A 255 11.35 5.76 -15.05
C ASP A 255 11.27 4.36 -14.42
N LEU A 256 10.56 4.22 -13.30
CA LEU A 256 10.33 2.92 -12.64
C LEU A 256 9.47 2.01 -13.52
N LEU A 257 8.36 2.49 -14.06
CA LEU A 257 7.46 1.72 -14.91
C LEU A 257 8.17 1.26 -16.19
N GLN A 258 8.93 2.16 -16.85
CA GLN A 258 9.73 1.85 -18.03
C GLN A 258 10.79 0.80 -17.75
N PHE A 259 11.45 0.86 -16.58
CA PHE A 259 12.44 -0.13 -16.17
C PHE A 259 11.88 -1.55 -16.19
N TYR A 260 10.68 -1.76 -15.63
CA TYR A 260 10.05 -3.07 -15.62
C TYR A 260 9.42 -3.44 -16.97
N LYS A 261 8.80 -2.49 -17.66
CA LYS A 261 8.21 -2.74 -18.98
C LYS A 261 9.26 -3.20 -20.01
N LYS A 262 10.42 -2.53 -20.08
CA LYS A 262 11.54 -2.91 -20.95
C LYS A 262 12.13 -4.29 -20.64
N ARG A 263 11.89 -4.83 -19.44
CA ARG A 263 12.33 -6.17 -19.02
C ARG A 263 11.25 -7.24 -19.13
N GLY A 264 10.14 -6.94 -19.80
CA GLY A 264 9.08 -7.90 -20.07
C GLY A 264 8.17 -8.21 -18.87
N TYR A 265 8.16 -7.36 -17.83
CA TYR A 265 7.23 -7.56 -16.72
C TYR A 265 5.80 -7.28 -17.12
N ASN A 266 4.89 -8.15 -16.69
CA ASN A 266 3.45 -7.95 -16.76
C ASN A 266 2.95 -7.30 -15.48
N PHE A 267 2.18 -6.22 -15.63
CA PHE A 267 1.52 -5.55 -14.51
C PHE A 267 0.13 -6.14 -14.32
N MET A 268 -0.14 -6.63 -13.12
CA MET A 268 -1.36 -7.40 -12.83
C MET A 268 -2.07 -6.86 -11.60
N ARG A 269 -3.39 -7.03 -11.56
CA ARG A 269 -4.18 -6.85 -10.35
C ARG A 269 -3.85 -7.98 -9.37
N ILE A 270 -4.01 -7.72 -8.07
CA ILE A 270 -3.72 -8.72 -7.03
C ILE A 270 -4.52 -10.00 -7.25
N LYS A 271 -5.83 -9.89 -7.51
CA LYS A 271 -6.67 -11.05 -7.75
C LYS A 271 -6.26 -11.89 -8.97
N ASP A 272 -5.82 -11.22 -10.05
CA ASP A 272 -5.39 -11.95 -11.26
C ASP A 272 -4.04 -12.64 -11.02
N TYR A 273 -3.12 -11.98 -10.34
CA TYR A 273 -1.86 -12.59 -9.95
C TYR A 273 -2.07 -13.77 -8.99
N ALA A 274 -2.94 -13.60 -8.00
CA ALA A 274 -3.22 -14.65 -7.04
C ALA A 274 -3.90 -15.88 -7.66
N SER A 275 -4.71 -15.72 -8.72
CA SER A 275 -5.35 -16.83 -9.42
C SER A 275 -4.39 -17.75 -10.16
N ILE A 276 -3.16 -17.30 -10.44
CA ILE A 276 -2.11 -18.11 -11.08
C ILE A 276 -1.10 -18.69 -10.08
N LEU A 277 -1.27 -18.41 -8.77
CA LEU A 277 -0.43 -18.96 -7.72
C LEU A 277 -0.87 -20.38 -7.38
N ASN A 278 0.06 -21.30 -7.37
CA ASN A 278 -0.13 -22.67 -6.87
C ASN A 278 0.24 -22.70 -5.37
N LEU A 279 -0.65 -22.16 -4.51
CA LEU A 279 -0.47 -22.09 -3.05
C LEU A 279 -1.47 -22.98 -2.32
#